data_f5e2e7e511ab20a4dadcc165736deca3
#
_entry.id   f5e2e7e511ab20a4dadcc165736deca3
#
_cell.length_a   1.000
_cell.length_b   1.000
_cell.length_c   1.000
_cell.angle_alpha   90.00
_cell.angle_beta   90.00
_cell.angle_gamma   90.00
#
_symmetry.space_group_name_H-M   'P 1'
#
loop_
_entity.id
_entity.type
_entity.pdbx_description
1 polymer ?
#
loop_
_entity_poly.entity_id
_entity_poly.type
_entity_poly.pdbx_seq_one_letter_code
_entity_poly.pdbx_strand_id
1 'polypeptide(L)'
;MIPIRSLLFAMILLFPFCLYAQNGKRDSVTTERNKFISNMTDGVIELTDDVATVVRHTGRKIRKEVKDFNAIDTLYITPNLYNLAFMLEHSTWHEHYQLGNNAGTESQYLNFSPSLGTKLGVYFGWRWIFLGYTFDVEDLFGGNKNKTKKKEMSLNIYSSKFGIDLYYRKTGNDFKLRSINGFHQDFKELQNIQFDGLKSTINGVNAYWIFNHKKFSYPAAYSQSTNQRRSAGSFMAGFSYSQHKISFDCEKLPASVLQQLSPSLRFNHIKYSDYSLGFGYGYNWVFAKNWVSNLSLLPGIGYKKSRIDDNDFKDESWIKDINFDFITRAAIVYNNAKYYVGASVVLHTYDYRKPNLSVTNSFGTLRIYAGFNFWPKKEFRNNME
;
A
#
# COMPACT_ATOMS: atom_id res chain seq x y z
N MET A 1 -18.29 -1.87 -13.50
CA MET A 1 -18.85 -2.07 -12.15
C MET A 1 -18.55 -3.50 -11.76
N ILE A 2 -17.52 -3.75 -10.97
CA ILE A 2 -17.28 -5.06 -10.36
C ILE A 2 -17.98 -4.99 -9.01
N PRO A 3 -18.92 -5.87 -8.70
CA PRO A 3 -19.70 -5.79 -7.49
C PRO A 3 -18.79 -6.06 -6.27
N ILE A 4 -18.97 -5.25 -5.24
CA ILE A 4 -18.32 -5.32 -3.92
C ILE A 4 -18.42 -6.73 -3.28
N ARG A 5 -19.28 -7.60 -3.79
CA ARG A 5 -19.43 -9.00 -3.36
C ARG A 5 -18.22 -9.88 -3.65
N SER A 6 -17.39 -9.56 -4.65
CA SER A 6 -16.19 -10.36 -4.98
C SER A 6 -15.01 -10.13 -4.03
N LEU A 7 -14.94 -8.97 -3.37
CA LEU A 7 -13.90 -8.68 -2.37
C LEU A 7 -14.20 -9.34 -1.01
N LEU A 8 -15.47 -9.51 -0.67
CA LEU A 8 -15.88 -10.22 0.55
C LEU A 8 -15.64 -11.73 0.45
N PHE A 9 -15.71 -12.31 -0.75
CA PHE A 9 -15.49 -13.75 -0.94
C PHE A 9 -14.02 -14.15 -0.78
N ALA A 10 -13.08 -13.26 -1.08
CA ALA A 10 -11.64 -13.50 -0.87
C ALA A 10 -11.23 -13.42 0.62
N MET A 11 -11.99 -12.71 1.45
CA MET A 11 -11.73 -12.63 2.91
C MET A 11 -12.28 -13.85 3.68
N ILE A 12 -13.26 -14.57 3.13
CA ILE A 12 -13.90 -15.71 3.80
C ILE A 12 -13.06 -17.00 3.67
N LEU A 13 -12.17 -17.10 2.69
CA LEU A 13 -11.30 -18.28 2.50
C LEU A 13 -10.11 -18.36 3.46
N LEU A 14 -9.96 -17.42 4.42
CA LEU A 14 -8.86 -17.42 5.41
C LEU A 14 -9.30 -17.77 6.84
N PHE A 15 -10.56 -18.22 7.06
CA PHE A 15 -11.00 -18.72 8.35
C PHE A 15 -10.92 -20.24 8.41
N PRO A 16 -10.09 -20.84 9.28
CA PRO A 16 -10.10 -22.27 9.47
C PRO A 16 -11.27 -22.71 10.34
N PHE A 17 -11.92 -23.74 9.88
CA PHE A 17 -12.97 -24.52 10.54
C PHE A 17 -12.64 -24.83 12.02
N CYS A 18 -13.52 -24.44 12.91
CA CYS A 18 -13.72 -25.03 14.22
C CYS A 18 -15.22 -25.35 14.38
N LEU A 19 -15.48 -26.57 14.92
CA LEU A 19 -16.75 -27.16 15.38
C LEU A 19 -17.19 -28.37 14.52
N TYR A 20 -17.52 -29.54 15.02
CA TYR A 20 -18.18 -29.95 16.22
C TYR A 20 -18.10 -31.47 16.37
N ALA A 21 -17.86 -31.98 17.55
CA ALA A 21 -18.13 -33.35 17.93
C ALA A 21 -19.21 -33.34 19.04
N GLN A 22 -20.32 -34.01 18.86
CA GLN A 22 -21.17 -34.45 19.97
C GLN A 22 -21.90 -35.74 19.68
N ASN A 23 -21.93 -36.55 20.73
CA ASN A 23 -22.42 -37.89 20.95
C ASN A 23 -23.94 -38.12 20.70
N GLY A 24 -24.27 -39.36 20.38
CA GLY A 24 -25.64 -39.93 20.50
C GLY A 24 -25.65 -41.44 20.41
N LYS A 25 -26.33 -42.08 21.34
CA LYS A 25 -26.35 -43.51 21.75
C LYS A 25 -27.07 -44.46 20.79
N ARG A 26 -26.62 -45.73 20.85
CA ARG A 26 -27.15 -47.10 20.64
C ARG A 26 -28.65 -47.30 20.30
N ASP A 27 -28.89 -48.22 19.35
CA ASP A 27 -29.49 -49.51 19.68
C ASP A 27 -29.38 -50.51 18.50
N SER A 28 -29.46 -51.81 18.88
CA SER A 28 -29.13 -53.04 18.21
C SER A 28 -30.08 -53.49 17.09
N VAL A 29 -29.62 -54.20 16.04
CA VAL A 29 -30.16 -55.44 15.48
C VAL A 29 -29.30 -55.99 14.30
N THR A 30 -28.83 -57.24 14.48
CA THR A 30 -28.57 -58.41 13.64
C THR A 30 -27.36 -58.55 12.71
N THR A 31 -26.80 -59.72 12.80
CA THR A 31 -25.47 -60.27 12.52
C THR A 31 -24.95 -60.24 11.08
N GLU A 32 -25.74 -60.21 10.05
CA GLU A 32 -25.24 -60.14 8.66
C GLU A 32 -25.01 -58.68 8.18
N ARG A 33 -25.77 -57.79 8.72
CA ARG A 33 -25.52 -56.33 8.54
C ARG A 33 -24.23 -55.88 9.22
N ASN A 34 -23.82 -56.55 10.27
CA ASN A 34 -22.62 -56.24 11.04
C ASN A 34 -21.33 -56.53 10.28
N LYS A 35 -21.27 -57.52 9.40
CA LYS A 35 -20.09 -57.87 8.61
C LYS A 35 -19.85 -56.91 7.45
N PHE A 36 -20.93 -56.42 6.82
CA PHE A 36 -20.86 -55.38 5.79
C PHE A 36 -20.56 -54.00 6.39
N ILE A 37 -21.14 -53.70 7.54
CA ILE A 37 -20.89 -52.46 8.28
C ILE A 37 -19.48 -52.45 8.88
N SER A 38 -18.95 -53.59 9.37
CA SER A 38 -17.59 -53.71 9.88
C SER A 38 -16.57 -53.44 8.76
N ASN A 39 -16.74 -54.06 7.60
CA ASN A 39 -15.82 -53.82 6.45
C ASN A 39 -15.92 -52.38 5.91
N MET A 40 -17.09 -51.73 5.98
CA MET A 40 -17.24 -50.30 5.64
C MET A 40 -16.68 -49.39 6.74
N THR A 41 -16.86 -49.76 8.02
CA THR A 41 -16.29 -48.98 9.12
C THR A 41 -14.78 -49.07 9.19
N ASP A 42 -14.20 -50.24 8.92
CA ASP A 42 -12.74 -50.43 8.89
C ASP A 42 -12.12 -49.63 7.73
N GLY A 43 -12.73 -49.65 6.55
CA GLY A 43 -12.30 -48.84 5.40
C GLY A 43 -12.52 -47.32 5.64
N VAL A 44 -13.57 -46.91 6.35
CA VAL A 44 -13.81 -45.50 6.71
C VAL A 44 -12.88 -45.05 7.83
N ILE A 45 -12.53 -45.95 8.78
CA ILE A 45 -11.57 -45.68 9.86
C ILE A 45 -10.16 -45.51 9.26
N GLU A 46 -9.76 -46.41 8.33
CA GLU A 46 -8.47 -46.30 7.65
C GLU A 46 -8.37 -45.03 6.81
N LEU A 47 -9.41 -44.66 6.07
CA LEU A 47 -9.52 -43.39 5.35
C LEU A 47 -9.52 -42.15 6.29
N THR A 48 -10.16 -42.26 7.45
CA THR A 48 -10.18 -41.16 8.42
C THR A 48 -8.85 -41.00 9.13
N ASP A 49 -8.13 -42.07 9.40
CA ASP A 49 -6.78 -42.03 9.99
C ASP A 49 -5.75 -41.49 8.98
N ASP A 50 -5.84 -41.87 7.71
CA ASP A 50 -5.01 -41.30 6.65
C ASP A 50 -5.29 -39.80 6.45
N VAL A 51 -6.56 -39.40 6.39
CA VAL A 51 -6.94 -37.98 6.33
C VAL A 51 -6.51 -37.23 7.57
N ALA A 52 -6.69 -37.80 8.77
CA ALA A 52 -6.24 -37.20 10.03
C ALA A 52 -4.71 -37.07 10.07
N THR A 53 -3.98 -38.04 9.54
CA THR A 53 -2.50 -38.00 9.46
C THR A 53 -2.03 -36.96 8.47
N VAL A 54 -2.65 -36.87 7.28
CA VAL A 54 -2.38 -35.81 6.29
C VAL A 54 -2.69 -34.43 6.85
N VAL A 55 -3.82 -34.23 7.52
CA VAL A 55 -4.21 -32.97 8.15
C VAL A 55 -3.23 -32.60 9.27
N ARG A 56 -2.81 -33.57 10.11
CA ARG A 56 -1.81 -33.34 11.17
C ARG A 56 -0.44 -33.02 10.59
N HIS A 57 -0.02 -33.71 9.55
CA HIS A 57 1.28 -33.48 8.90
C HIS A 57 1.28 -32.12 8.19
N THR A 58 0.24 -31.81 7.43
CA THR A 58 0.05 -30.52 6.78
C THR A 58 -0.06 -29.38 7.79
N GLY A 59 -0.83 -29.60 8.87
CA GLY A 59 -0.95 -28.62 9.95
C GLY A 59 0.37 -28.39 10.71
N ARG A 60 1.20 -29.43 10.92
CA ARG A 60 2.55 -29.28 11.51
C ARG A 60 3.49 -28.55 10.54
N LYS A 61 3.45 -28.87 9.26
CA LYS A 61 4.27 -28.21 8.23
C LYS A 61 3.90 -26.73 8.12
N ILE A 62 2.60 -26.41 8.04
CA ILE A 62 2.10 -25.02 8.04
C ILE A 62 2.52 -24.30 9.33
N ARG A 63 2.38 -24.95 10.50
CA ARG A 63 2.76 -24.35 11.78
C ARG A 63 4.27 -24.09 11.89
N LYS A 64 5.09 -24.99 11.35
CA LYS A 64 6.53 -24.81 11.27
C LYS A 64 6.89 -23.67 10.32
N GLU A 65 6.29 -23.61 9.16
CA GLU A 65 6.51 -22.51 8.19
C GLU A 65 6.05 -21.18 8.72
N VAL A 66 4.90 -21.10 9.40
CA VAL A 66 4.41 -19.88 10.07
C VAL A 66 5.36 -19.46 11.20
N LYS A 67 5.94 -20.40 11.96
CA LYS A 67 6.94 -20.10 12.98
C LYS A 67 8.25 -19.58 12.38
N ASP A 68 8.74 -20.22 11.32
CA ASP A 68 9.94 -19.78 10.60
C ASP A 68 9.69 -18.46 9.86
N PHE A 69 8.45 -18.22 9.44
CA PHE A 69 8.02 -16.99 8.79
C PHE A 69 8.14 -15.77 9.70
N ASN A 70 7.86 -15.93 11.00
CA ASN A 70 7.94 -14.87 12.00
C ASN A 70 9.23 -14.93 12.85
N ALA A 71 10.18 -15.80 12.48
CA ALA A 71 11.44 -15.91 13.19
C ALA A 71 12.25 -14.61 13.06
N ILE A 72 12.65 -14.03 14.18
CA ILE A 72 13.50 -12.85 14.29
C ILE A 72 14.73 -13.17 15.13
N ASP A 73 15.84 -12.51 14.85
CA ASP A 73 17.02 -12.50 15.68
C ASP A 73 16.85 -11.47 16.81
N THR A 74 16.70 -11.93 18.03
CA THR A 74 16.44 -11.08 19.20
C THR A 74 17.60 -10.16 19.56
N LEU A 75 18.81 -10.41 19.02
CA LEU A 75 19.93 -9.47 19.14
C LEU A 75 19.72 -8.22 18.28
N TYR A 76 18.96 -8.32 17.20
CA TYR A 76 18.69 -7.25 16.26
C TYR A 76 17.30 -6.64 16.41
N ILE A 77 16.29 -7.44 16.79
CA ILE A 77 14.89 -7.02 16.81
C ILE A 77 14.23 -7.46 18.11
N THR A 78 13.62 -6.52 18.82
CA THR A 78 12.71 -6.84 19.93
C THR A 78 11.32 -7.10 19.37
N PRO A 79 10.68 -8.24 19.70
CA PRO A 79 9.31 -8.52 19.27
C PRO A 79 8.32 -7.56 19.93
N ASN A 80 7.11 -7.50 19.40
CA ASN A 80 6.02 -6.78 20.04
C ASN A 80 5.65 -7.41 21.38
N LEU A 81 5.82 -6.66 22.46
CA LEU A 81 5.57 -7.10 23.84
C LEU A 81 4.11 -6.93 24.28
N TYR A 82 3.31 -6.19 23.54
CA TYR A 82 1.95 -5.79 23.89
C TYR A 82 0.93 -6.33 22.90
N ASN A 83 -0.33 -6.43 23.34
CA ASN A 83 -1.45 -6.85 22.51
C ASN A 83 -2.16 -5.69 21.83
N LEU A 84 -2.17 -4.52 22.47
CA LEU A 84 -2.91 -3.34 22.05
C LEU A 84 -1.98 -2.15 21.89
N ALA A 85 -2.33 -1.29 20.94
CA ALA A 85 -1.67 -0.02 20.69
C ALA A 85 -2.71 1.08 20.47
N PHE A 86 -2.37 2.30 20.86
CA PHE A 86 -3.10 3.52 20.54
C PHE A 86 -2.16 4.51 19.88
N MET A 87 -2.60 5.16 18.79
CA MET A 87 -1.79 6.10 18.04
C MET A 87 -2.61 7.30 17.58
N LEU A 88 -2.04 8.47 17.76
CA LEU A 88 -2.46 9.70 17.10
C LEU A 88 -1.52 9.97 15.93
N GLU A 89 -2.07 10.34 14.82
CA GLU A 89 -1.33 10.61 13.59
C GLU A 89 -1.77 11.93 12.97
N HIS A 90 -0.80 12.73 12.59
CA HIS A 90 -0.96 13.83 11.67
C HIS A 90 -0.37 13.44 10.34
N SER A 91 -1.16 13.51 9.26
CA SER A 91 -0.70 13.18 7.92
C SER A 91 -0.95 14.29 6.93
N THR A 92 0.03 14.49 6.05
CA THR A 92 -0.03 15.44 4.94
C THR A 92 0.13 14.69 3.64
N TRP A 93 -0.78 14.90 2.75
CA TRP A 93 -0.81 14.27 1.46
C TRP A 93 -0.21 15.17 0.38
N HIS A 94 0.75 14.63 -0.36
CA HIS A 94 1.37 15.26 -1.52
C HIS A 94 0.98 14.53 -2.80
N GLU A 95 0.70 15.31 -3.85
CA GLU A 95 0.46 14.80 -5.20
C GLU A 95 0.96 15.83 -6.21
N HIS A 96 1.63 15.36 -7.25
CA HIS A 96 2.19 16.19 -8.31
C HIS A 96 2.00 15.49 -9.65
N TYR A 97 1.55 16.24 -10.64
CA TYR A 97 1.44 15.83 -12.03
C TYR A 97 2.25 16.76 -12.91
N GLN A 98 3.07 16.18 -13.76
CA GLN A 98 3.72 16.87 -14.87
C GLN A 98 3.15 16.29 -16.17
N LEU A 99 2.50 17.13 -16.96
CA LEU A 99 2.05 16.81 -18.31
C LEU A 99 3.03 17.44 -19.27
N GLY A 100 3.66 16.65 -20.14
CA GLY A 100 4.69 17.09 -21.04
C GLY A 100 4.49 16.62 -22.46
N ASN A 101 4.93 17.45 -23.41
CA ASN A 101 5.11 17.09 -24.80
C ASN A 101 6.60 16.87 -25.07
N ASN A 102 6.98 15.68 -25.52
CA ASN A 102 8.37 15.33 -25.85
C ASN A 102 8.63 15.42 -27.38
N ALA A 103 7.75 16.05 -28.16
CA ALA A 103 7.90 16.16 -29.59
C ALA A 103 8.76 17.35 -29.99
N GLY A 104 9.95 17.08 -30.49
CA GLY A 104 10.81 18.07 -31.16
C GLY A 104 11.66 18.94 -30.23
N THR A 105 12.09 20.09 -30.77
CA THR A 105 12.99 21.04 -30.10
C THR A 105 12.33 21.87 -29.01
N GLU A 106 11.01 21.90 -28.94
CA GLU A 106 10.22 22.69 -27.97
C GLU A 106 9.35 21.76 -27.11
N SER A 107 9.91 21.31 -26.00
CA SER A 107 9.19 20.50 -25.03
C SER A 107 8.36 21.39 -24.10
N GLN A 108 7.04 21.27 -24.16
CA GLN A 108 6.12 21.96 -23.25
C GLN A 108 5.84 21.13 -22.00
N TYR A 109 5.80 21.77 -20.84
CA TYR A 109 5.49 21.14 -19.57
C TYR A 109 4.50 21.97 -18.76
N LEU A 110 3.45 21.31 -18.28
CA LEU A 110 2.47 21.84 -17.34
C LEU A 110 2.57 21.06 -16.02
N ASN A 111 2.83 21.76 -14.94
CA ASN A 111 2.96 21.16 -13.62
C ASN A 111 1.75 21.51 -12.74
N PHE A 112 1.13 20.47 -12.19
CA PHE A 112 -0.04 20.60 -11.34
C PHE A 112 0.21 19.95 -9.99
N SER A 113 -0.26 20.59 -8.93
CA SER A 113 -0.39 19.92 -7.64
C SER A 113 -1.58 20.51 -6.87
N PRO A 114 -2.32 19.68 -6.11
CA PRO A 114 -3.41 20.18 -5.28
C PRO A 114 -2.85 20.98 -4.10
N SER A 115 -3.74 21.68 -3.41
CA SER A 115 -3.43 22.22 -2.10
C SER A 115 -3.09 21.08 -1.14
N LEU A 116 -2.11 21.28 -0.26
CA LEU A 116 -1.73 20.26 0.73
C LEU A 116 -2.94 19.97 1.62
N GLY A 117 -3.36 18.72 1.63
CA GLY A 117 -4.40 18.24 2.53
C GLY A 117 -3.77 17.77 3.84
N THR A 118 -4.30 18.24 4.96
CA THR A 118 -3.84 17.88 6.30
C THR A 118 -4.92 17.09 7.02
N LYS A 119 -4.56 15.93 7.56
CA LYS A 119 -5.47 15.04 8.26
C LYS A 119 -4.97 14.72 9.66
N LEU A 120 -5.90 14.61 10.59
CA LEU A 120 -5.67 14.05 11.91
C LEU A 120 -6.31 12.68 12.00
N GLY A 121 -5.59 11.70 12.50
CA GLY A 121 -6.01 10.32 12.64
C GLY A 121 -5.91 9.80 14.06
N VAL A 122 -6.86 8.96 14.42
CA VAL A 122 -6.87 8.19 15.66
C VAL A 122 -6.89 6.73 15.30
N TYR A 123 -5.92 5.96 15.79
CA TYR A 123 -5.77 4.57 15.44
C TYR A 123 -5.72 3.69 16.67
N PHE A 124 -6.34 2.53 16.55
CA PHE A 124 -6.32 1.45 17.51
C PHE A 124 -5.66 0.24 16.88
N GLY A 125 -4.62 -0.28 17.50
CA GLY A 125 -3.89 -1.45 17.04
C GLY A 125 -4.21 -2.67 17.88
N TRP A 126 -4.45 -3.80 17.24
CA TRP A 126 -4.53 -5.11 17.85
C TRP A 126 -3.55 -6.05 17.16
N ARG A 127 -2.48 -6.41 17.88
CA ARG A 127 -1.37 -7.20 17.35
C ARG A 127 -0.72 -6.56 16.12
N TRP A 128 -1.08 -6.97 14.91
CA TRP A 128 -0.53 -6.51 13.64
C TRP A 128 -1.55 -5.72 12.78
N ILE A 129 -2.78 -5.59 13.26
CA ILE A 129 -3.85 -4.84 12.60
C ILE A 129 -4.01 -3.49 13.27
N PHE A 130 -3.94 -2.42 12.49
CA PHE A 130 -4.28 -1.08 12.90
C PHE A 130 -5.56 -0.65 12.20
N LEU A 131 -6.55 -0.27 12.99
CA LEU A 131 -7.79 0.33 12.50
C LEU A 131 -7.87 1.76 13.03
N GLY A 132 -8.18 2.69 12.16
CA GLY A 132 -8.27 4.08 12.55
C GLY A 132 -9.18 4.87 11.64
N TYR A 133 -9.49 6.05 12.09
CA TYR A 133 -10.26 7.02 11.34
C TYR A 133 -9.48 8.33 11.24
N THR A 134 -9.46 8.92 10.05
CA THR A 134 -8.80 10.20 9.79
C THR A 134 -9.82 11.27 9.43
N PHE A 135 -9.64 12.44 9.98
CA PHE A 135 -10.45 13.64 9.73
C PHE A 135 -9.63 14.64 8.93
N ASP A 136 -10.22 15.25 7.92
CA ASP A 136 -9.64 16.42 7.29
C ASP A 136 -9.69 17.61 8.26
N VAL A 137 -8.53 18.22 8.53
CA VAL A 137 -8.44 19.35 9.48
C VAL A 137 -9.26 20.54 9.00
N GLU A 138 -9.30 20.78 7.69
CA GLU A 138 -10.11 21.84 7.09
C GLU A 138 -11.63 21.64 7.37
N ASP A 139 -12.11 20.40 7.35
CA ASP A 139 -13.52 20.09 7.64
C ASP A 139 -13.88 20.37 9.11
N LEU A 140 -12.92 20.18 10.04
CA LEU A 140 -13.12 20.45 11.49
C LEU A 140 -13.21 21.93 11.82
N PHE A 141 -12.52 22.79 11.07
CA PHE A 141 -12.45 24.23 11.32
C PHE A 141 -13.28 25.07 10.32
N GLY A 142 -14.31 24.49 9.71
CA GLY A 142 -15.28 25.23 8.88
C GLY A 142 -14.82 25.53 7.45
N GLY A 143 -14.07 24.61 6.85
CA GLY A 143 -13.54 24.73 5.50
C GLY A 143 -14.61 24.91 4.40
N ASN A 144 -14.18 25.39 3.25
CA ASN A 144 -15.02 25.77 2.12
C ASN A 144 -15.85 24.57 1.58
N LYS A 145 -17.17 24.63 1.76
CA LYS A 145 -18.13 23.58 1.37
C LYS A 145 -18.17 23.28 -0.15
N ASN A 146 -17.58 24.13 -0.99
CA ASN A 146 -17.59 23.99 -2.44
C ASN A 146 -16.44 23.14 -3.02
N LYS A 147 -15.49 22.68 -2.18
CA LYS A 147 -14.43 21.77 -2.63
C LYS A 147 -14.95 20.35 -2.75
N THR A 148 -14.71 19.71 -3.88
CA THR A 148 -14.97 18.27 -4.02
C THR A 148 -14.07 17.52 -3.04
N LYS A 149 -14.66 16.71 -2.15
CA LYS A 149 -13.93 15.98 -1.13
C LYS A 149 -12.92 15.03 -1.76
N LYS A 150 -11.66 15.18 -1.36
CA LYS A 150 -10.62 14.18 -1.64
C LYS A 150 -10.98 12.89 -0.90
N LYS A 151 -10.80 11.75 -1.58
CA LYS A 151 -10.98 10.44 -0.94
C LYS A 151 -9.65 9.71 -0.95
N GLU A 152 -9.20 9.32 0.22
CA GLU A 152 -8.02 8.49 0.40
C GLU A 152 -8.37 7.33 1.31
N MET A 153 -7.96 6.15 0.90
CA MET A 153 -8.02 4.95 1.72
C MET A 153 -6.72 4.18 1.52
N SER A 154 -6.07 3.81 2.59
CA SER A 154 -4.86 2.99 2.56
C SER A 154 -4.93 1.94 3.64
N LEU A 155 -4.50 0.73 3.30
CA LEU A 155 -4.31 -0.36 4.24
C LEU A 155 -2.90 -0.90 4.05
N ASN A 156 -2.09 -0.83 5.10
CA ASN A 156 -0.72 -1.29 5.09
C ASN A 156 -0.57 -2.46 6.05
N ILE A 157 -0.10 -3.57 5.56
CA ILE A 157 0.14 -4.79 6.33
C ILE A 157 1.65 -5.07 6.30
N TYR A 158 2.28 -5.07 7.47
CA TYR A 158 3.71 -5.33 7.61
C TYR A 158 3.96 -6.56 8.45
N SER A 159 4.53 -7.58 7.82
CA SER A 159 5.10 -8.76 8.45
C SER A 159 6.62 -8.64 8.52
N SER A 160 7.29 -9.57 9.19
CA SER A 160 8.75 -9.63 9.17
C SER A 160 9.31 -9.90 7.76
N LYS A 161 8.68 -10.78 6.98
CA LYS A 161 9.14 -11.22 5.66
C LYS A 161 8.55 -10.47 4.48
N PHE A 162 7.34 -9.93 4.61
CA PHE A 162 6.65 -9.26 3.51
C PHE A 162 5.88 -8.04 3.99
N GLY A 163 5.60 -7.15 3.06
CA GLY A 163 4.68 -6.04 3.24
C GLY A 163 3.71 -5.96 2.08
N ILE A 164 2.51 -5.47 2.37
CA ILE A 164 1.46 -5.23 1.38
C ILE A 164 0.88 -3.85 1.68
N ASP A 165 0.86 -2.98 0.67
CA ASP A 165 0.21 -1.68 0.72
C ASP A 165 -0.92 -1.66 -0.29
N LEU A 166 -2.14 -1.46 0.18
CA LEU A 166 -3.32 -1.22 -0.64
C LEU A 166 -3.67 0.25 -0.55
N TYR A 167 -3.95 0.89 -1.67
CA TYR A 167 -4.30 2.31 -1.69
C TYR A 167 -5.36 2.63 -2.74
N TYR A 168 -6.20 3.56 -2.38
CA TYR A 168 -7.16 4.21 -3.26
C TYR A 168 -7.11 5.72 -3.01
N ARG A 169 -6.95 6.50 -4.07
CA ARG A 169 -6.92 7.95 -4.03
C ARG A 169 -7.80 8.53 -5.12
N LYS A 170 -8.59 9.51 -4.74
CA LYS A 170 -9.36 10.33 -5.68
C LYS A 170 -9.16 11.78 -5.33
N THR A 171 -8.67 12.57 -6.27
CA THR A 171 -8.46 14.00 -6.09
C THR A 171 -9.79 14.76 -6.13
N GLY A 172 -9.79 15.92 -5.48
CA GLY A 172 -10.85 16.91 -5.61
C GLY A 172 -10.68 17.78 -6.86
N ASN A 173 -11.23 18.98 -6.79
CA ASN A 173 -11.14 20.03 -7.81
C ASN A 173 -10.20 21.18 -7.36
N ASP A 174 -9.22 20.90 -6.54
CA ASP A 174 -8.35 21.88 -5.88
C ASP A 174 -6.92 21.88 -6.41
N PHE A 175 -6.71 21.39 -7.62
CA PHE A 175 -5.43 21.52 -8.29
C PHE A 175 -5.09 22.98 -8.55
N LYS A 176 -3.79 23.26 -8.52
CA LYS A 176 -3.20 24.52 -8.94
C LYS A 176 -2.21 24.24 -10.06
N LEU A 177 -2.23 25.09 -11.07
CA LEU A 177 -1.20 25.13 -12.10
C LEU A 177 0.04 25.78 -11.47
N ARG A 178 1.08 24.99 -11.21
CA ARG A 178 2.27 25.41 -10.45
C ARG A 178 3.30 26.10 -11.32
N SER A 179 3.52 25.55 -12.50
CA SER A 179 4.42 26.14 -13.47
C SER A 179 4.09 25.72 -14.90
N ILE A 180 4.48 26.57 -15.81
CA ILE A 180 4.31 26.45 -17.26
C ILE A 180 5.68 26.67 -17.88
N ASN A 181 6.21 25.69 -18.63
CA ASN A 181 7.55 25.76 -19.18
C ASN A 181 7.53 25.33 -20.67
N GLY A 182 8.43 25.87 -21.49
CA GLY A 182 8.57 25.50 -22.90
C GLY A 182 7.53 26.16 -23.82
N PHE A 183 7.02 27.32 -23.44
CA PHE A 183 6.14 28.16 -24.26
C PHE A 183 6.90 29.41 -24.73
N HIS A 184 6.46 30.04 -25.83
CA HIS A 184 7.10 31.23 -26.39
C HIS A 184 7.07 32.45 -25.45
N GLN A 185 6.10 32.48 -24.52
CA GLN A 185 5.96 33.54 -23.53
C GLN A 185 6.23 33.02 -22.12
N ASP A 186 6.74 33.89 -21.25
CA ASP A 186 6.88 33.59 -19.83
C ASP A 186 5.55 33.82 -19.12
N PHE A 187 4.99 32.77 -18.56
CA PHE A 187 3.70 32.77 -17.86
C PHE A 187 3.85 32.82 -16.34
N LYS A 188 4.84 33.56 -15.81
CA LYS A 188 5.05 33.68 -14.35
C LYS A 188 3.81 34.16 -13.59
N GLU A 189 3.02 35.02 -14.19
CA GLU A 189 1.77 35.54 -13.60
C GLU A 189 0.69 34.47 -13.45
N LEU A 190 0.74 33.41 -14.26
CA LEU A 190 -0.22 32.31 -14.23
C LEU A 190 0.21 31.16 -13.31
N GLN A 191 1.29 31.35 -12.53
CA GLN A 191 1.73 30.33 -11.58
C GLN A 191 0.86 30.36 -10.32
N ASN A 192 0.60 29.16 -9.77
CA ASN A 192 -0.22 28.93 -8.58
C ASN A 192 -1.71 29.31 -8.71
N ILE A 193 -2.21 29.52 -9.93
CA ILE A 193 -3.64 29.74 -10.16
C ILE A 193 -4.44 28.44 -9.93
N GLN A 194 -5.66 28.59 -9.45
CA GLN A 194 -6.61 27.49 -9.30
C GLN A 194 -6.93 26.89 -10.66
N PHE A 195 -6.89 25.55 -10.74
CA PHE A 195 -7.22 24.82 -11.95
C PHE A 195 -8.10 23.60 -11.62
N ASP A 196 -9.35 23.65 -11.98
CA ASP A 196 -10.36 22.61 -11.71
C ASP A 196 -10.54 21.62 -12.86
N GLY A 197 -9.76 21.77 -13.95
CA GLY A 197 -9.77 20.91 -15.12
C GLY A 197 -9.02 19.58 -14.96
N LEU A 198 -8.20 19.41 -13.93
CA LEU A 198 -7.48 18.16 -13.69
C LEU A 198 -8.16 17.35 -12.58
N LYS A 199 -8.45 16.09 -12.87
CA LYS A 199 -8.97 15.12 -11.89
C LYS A 199 -8.22 13.81 -12.03
N SER A 200 -7.94 13.17 -10.91
CA SER A 200 -7.24 11.88 -10.88
C SER A 200 -7.92 10.88 -9.96
N THR A 201 -7.82 9.62 -10.34
CA THR A 201 -8.14 8.50 -9.48
C THR A 201 -7.05 7.45 -9.63
N ILE A 202 -6.46 7.04 -8.52
CA ILE A 202 -5.41 6.03 -8.45
C ILE A 202 -5.85 4.96 -7.47
N ASN A 203 -5.73 3.70 -7.87
CA ASN A 203 -5.87 2.57 -6.97
C ASN A 203 -4.79 1.55 -7.28
N GLY A 204 -4.27 0.90 -6.25
CA GLY A 204 -3.21 -0.06 -6.45
C GLY A 204 -2.89 -0.91 -5.25
N VAL A 205 -2.01 -1.86 -5.50
CA VAL A 205 -1.42 -2.77 -4.52
C VAL A 205 0.07 -2.88 -4.77
N ASN A 206 0.85 -2.77 -3.70
CA ASN A 206 2.27 -3.09 -3.69
C ASN A 206 2.49 -4.25 -2.73
N ALA A 207 3.15 -5.28 -3.19
CA ALA A 207 3.58 -6.40 -2.36
C ALA A 207 5.09 -6.53 -2.49
N TYR A 208 5.78 -6.72 -1.38
CA TYR A 208 7.23 -6.84 -1.39
C TYR A 208 7.72 -7.86 -0.37
N TRP A 209 8.79 -8.53 -0.72
CA TRP A 209 9.48 -9.54 0.08
C TRP A 209 10.79 -8.99 0.64
N ILE A 210 11.08 -9.30 1.91
CA ILE A 210 12.23 -8.84 2.66
C ILE A 210 13.16 -10.04 2.89
N PHE A 211 14.36 -10.03 2.29
CA PHE A 211 15.26 -11.17 2.32
C PHE A 211 15.93 -11.36 3.69
N ASN A 212 16.40 -10.29 4.31
CA ASN A 212 17.07 -10.34 5.60
C ASN A 212 16.11 -10.05 6.77
N HIS A 213 14.90 -10.60 6.71
CA HIS A 213 13.83 -10.34 7.69
C HIS A 213 14.18 -10.70 9.14
N LYS A 214 15.16 -11.58 9.36
CA LYS A 214 15.59 -11.96 10.73
C LYS A 214 16.32 -10.84 11.45
N LYS A 215 17.05 -9.98 10.73
CA LYS A 215 17.85 -8.89 11.29
C LYS A 215 17.30 -7.50 10.96
N PHE A 216 16.60 -7.37 9.86
CA PHE A 216 16.01 -6.12 9.38
C PHE A 216 14.50 -6.13 9.59
N SER A 217 13.99 -5.16 10.35
CA SER A 217 12.55 -5.04 10.62
C SER A 217 11.93 -3.81 9.96
N TYR A 218 11.13 -4.04 8.95
CA TYR A 218 10.28 -2.99 8.37
C TYR A 218 9.18 -2.52 9.34
N PRO A 219 8.54 -3.42 10.11
CA PRO A 219 7.58 -3.03 11.15
C PRO A 219 8.15 -2.06 12.19
N ALA A 220 9.45 -2.09 12.49
CA ALA A 220 10.06 -1.15 13.43
C ALA A 220 10.01 0.30 12.94
N ALA A 221 10.07 0.51 11.63
CA ALA A 221 10.07 1.84 11.01
C ALA A 221 8.66 2.35 10.66
N TYR A 222 7.71 1.45 10.28
CA TYR A 222 6.46 1.87 9.65
C TYR A 222 5.18 1.47 10.39
N SER A 223 5.24 0.51 11.33
CA SER A 223 4.07 0.13 12.14
C SER A 223 4.33 0.08 13.64
N GLN A 224 5.58 0.34 14.08
CA GLN A 224 6.04 0.38 15.48
C GLN A 224 5.70 -0.89 16.28
N SER A 225 5.35 -1.97 15.59
CA SER A 225 4.99 -3.24 16.21
C SER A 225 6.18 -4.07 16.65
N THR A 226 7.41 -3.67 16.31
CA THR A 226 8.67 -4.23 16.78
C THR A 226 9.64 -3.09 17.05
N ASN A 227 10.81 -3.39 17.66
CA ASN A 227 11.85 -2.40 17.87
C ASN A 227 13.18 -2.93 17.30
N GLN A 228 13.83 -2.13 16.43
CA GLN A 228 15.15 -2.43 15.89
C GLN A 228 16.22 -2.06 16.94
N ARG A 229 17.04 -3.02 17.33
CA ARG A 229 18.08 -2.85 18.38
C ARG A 229 19.46 -2.60 17.81
N ARG A 230 19.76 -3.14 16.65
CA ARG A 230 21.02 -3.00 15.92
C ARG A 230 20.76 -2.65 14.48
N SER A 231 21.63 -1.84 13.90
CA SER A 231 21.53 -1.48 12.49
C SER A 231 21.60 -2.72 11.60
N ALA A 232 20.74 -2.76 10.60
CA ALA A 232 20.69 -3.84 9.62
C ALA A 232 20.04 -3.35 8.34
N GLY A 233 20.35 -4.00 7.23
CA GLY A 233 19.72 -3.76 5.96
C GLY A 233 19.22 -5.04 5.31
N SER A 234 18.39 -4.89 4.29
CA SER A 234 17.84 -5.98 3.51
C SER A 234 17.65 -5.58 2.05
N PHE A 235 17.98 -6.49 1.15
CA PHE A 235 17.42 -6.46 -0.18
C PHE A 235 15.92 -6.76 -0.11
N MET A 236 15.19 -6.20 -1.07
CA MET A 236 13.75 -6.38 -1.20
C MET A 236 13.41 -6.60 -2.67
N ALA A 237 12.48 -7.51 -2.93
CA ALA A 237 11.87 -7.67 -4.25
C ALA A 237 10.38 -7.38 -4.13
N GLY A 238 9.81 -6.66 -5.08
CA GLY A 238 8.43 -6.22 -5.03
C GLY A 238 7.70 -6.40 -6.35
N PHE A 239 6.40 -6.53 -6.24
CA PHE A 239 5.45 -6.44 -7.32
C PHE A 239 4.45 -5.33 -7.01
N SER A 240 4.20 -4.48 -8.00
CA SER A 240 3.21 -3.40 -7.91
C SER A 240 2.20 -3.53 -9.04
N TYR A 241 0.95 -3.30 -8.69
CA TYR A 241 -0.12 -3.11 -9.66
C TYR A 241 -0.88 -1.85 -9.32
N SER A 242 -1.08 -0.98 -10.31
CA SER A 242 -1.89 0.20 -10.13
C SER A 242 -2.75 0.52 -11.36
N GLN A 243 -3.87 1.17 -11.11
CA GLN A 243 -4.73 1.75 -12.15
C GLN A 243 -4.80 3.25 -11.95
N HIS A 244 -4.56 3.97 -13.02
CA HIS A 244 -4.63 5.42 -13.07
C HIS A 244 -5.72 5.86 -14.04
N LYS A 245 -6.53 6.83 -13.60
CA LYS A 245 -7.51 7.53 -14.43
C LYS A 245 -7.25 9.00 -14.27
N ILE A 246 -6.89 9.67 -15.33
CA ILE A 246 -6.59 11.09 -15.39
C ILE A 246 -7.57 11.73 -16.37
N SER A 247 -8.31 12.74 -15.92
CA SER A 247 -9.12 13.62 -16.76
C SER A 247 -8.45 14.97 -16.79
N PHE A 248 -8.23 15.49 -17.98
CA PHE A 248 -7.63 16.80 -18.19
C PHE A 248 -8.48 17.59 -19.19
N ASP A 249 -9.14 18.63 -18.70
CA ASP A 249 -9.94 19.56 -19.49
C ASP A 249 -9.07 20.77 -19.82
N CYS A 250 -8.41 20.73 -20.98
CA CYS A 250 -7.51 21.78 -21.42
C CYS A 250 -8.22 23.10 -21.73
N GLU A 251 -9.54 23.08 -22.02
CA GLU A 251 -10.31 24.31 -22.30
C GLU A 251 -10.41 25.24 -21.09
N LYS A 252 -10.18 24.70 -19.90
CA LYS A 252 -10.10 25.47 -18.64
C LYS A 252 -8.76 26.15 -18.41
N LEU A 253 -7.78 25.93 -19.27
CA LEU A 253 -6.53 26.69 -19.23
C LEU A 253 -6.78 28.14 -19.67
N PRO A 254 -5.95 29.08 -19.16
CA PRO A 254 -5.96 30.45 -19.67
C PRO A 254 -5.82 30.49 -21.19
N ALA A 255 -6.56 31.35 -21.86
CA ALA A 255 -6.61 31.43 -23.32
C ALA A 255 -5.22 31.61 -23.97
N SER A 256 -4.34 32.36 -23.32
CA SER A 256 -2.95 32.56 -23.78
C SER A 256 -2.10 31.28 -23.78
N VAL A 257 -2.35 30.38 -22.82
CA VAL A 257 -1.69 29.07 -22.74
C VAL A 257 -2.34 28.09 -23.73
N LEU A 258 -3.69 28.09 -23.80
CA LEU A 258 -4.43 27.18 -24.67
C LEU A 258 -4.11 27.40 -26.16
N GLN A 259 -3.92 28.64 -26.60
CA GLN A 259 -3.55 28.96 -27.99
C GLN A 259 -2.22 28.37 -28.42
N GLN A 260 -1.25 28.25 -27.50
CA GLN A 260 0.09 27.75 -27.76
C GLN A 260 0.23 26.26 -27.36
N LEU A 261 -0.83 25.65 -26.80
CA LEU A 261 -0.77 24.28 -26.32
C LEU A 261 -0.61 23.27 -27.45
N SER A 262 0.39 22.44 -27.35
CA SER A 262 0.63 21.35 -28.30
C SER A 262 -0.59 20.43 -28.46
N PRO A 263 -0.92 19.98 -29.70
CA PRO A 263 -2.01 19.04 -29.93
C PRO A 263 -1.94 17.77 -29.07
N SER A 264 -0.74 17.27 -28.80
CA SER A 264 -0.55 16.06 -27.97
C SER A 264 -0.94 16.25 -26.50
N LEU A 265 -0.98 17.49 -26.00
CA LEU A 265 -1.46 17.82 -24.66
C LEU A 265 -2.97 18.10 -24.60
N ARG A 266 -3.65 18.06 -25.74
CA ARG A 266 -5.12 18.23 -25.82
C ARG A 266 -5.84 16.90 -25.76
N PHE A 267 -5.81 16.25 -24.59
CA PHE A 267 -6.52 15.00 -24.32
C PHE A 267 -7.58 15.20 -23.25
N ASN A 268 -8.64 14.40 -23.28
CA ASN A 268 -9.70 14.47 -22.27
C ASN A 268 -9.50 13.44 -21.18
N HIS A 269 -9.16 12.20 -21.53
CA HIS A 269 -9.06 11.11 -20.59
C HIS A 269 -7.89 10.17 -20.91
N ILE A 270 -7.12 9.86 -19.92
CA ILE A 270 -6.11 8.79 -19.97
C ILE A 270 -6.43 7.77 -18.89
N LYS A 271 -6.51 6.50 -19.29
CA LYS A 271 -6.62 5.36 -18.38
C LYS A 271 -5.47 4.42 -18.67
N TYR A 272 -4.72 4.08 -17.67
CA TYR A 272 -3.69 3.05 -17.80
C TYR A 272 -3.62 2.17 -16.56
N SER A 273 -3.20 0.92 -16.78
CA SER A 273 -2.83 -0.03 -15.75
C SER A 273 -1.34 -0.24 -15.79
N ASP A 274 -0.71 -0.22 -14.67
CA ASP A 274 0.72 -0.41 -14.48
C ASP A 274 0.99 -1.71 -13.73
N TYR A 275 1.94 -2.50 -14.23
CA TYR A 275 2.43 -3.74 -13.64
C TYR A 275 3.93 -3.61 -13.51
N SER A 276 4.45 -3.54 -12.31
CA SER A 276 5.87 -3.27 -12.07
C SER A 276 6.51 -4.34 -11.20
N LEU A 277 7.74 -4.70 -11.56
CA LEU A 277 8.61 -5.53 -10.76
C LEU A 277 9.75 -4.67 -10.25
N GLY A 278 9.90 -4.63 -8.93
CA GLY A 278 10.90 -3.82 -8.26
C GLY A 278 11.94 -4.68 -7.54
N PHE A 279 13.17 -4.20 -7.52
CA PHE A 279 14.23 -4.75 -6.68
C PHE A 279 15.01 -3.60 -6.07
N GLY A 280 15.21 -3.64 -4.76
CA GLY A 280 15.82 -2.54 -4.06
C GLY A 280 16.43 -2.92 -2.73
N TYR A 281 16.77 -1.90 -1.96
CA TYR A 281 17.43 -2.05 -0.67
C TYR A 281 16.85 -1.11 0.36
N GLY A 282 16.73 -1.59 1.60
CA GLY A 282 16.37 -0.79 2.76
C GLY A 282 17.38 -0.97 3.88
N TYR A 283 17.62 0.10 4.63
CA TYR A 283 18.53 0.10 5.76
C TYR A 283 17.90 0.76 6.99
N ASN A 284 17.96 0.06 8.12
CA ASN A 284 17.63 0.58 9.44
C ASN A 284 18.91 0.98 10.15
N TRP A 285 19.09 2.25 10.37
CA TRP A 285 20.21 2.79 11.13
C TRP A 285 19.76 3.09 12.57
N VAL A 286 20.26 2.33 13.52
CA VAL A 286 20.07 2.56 14.96
C VAL A 286 21.19 3.47 15.42
N PHE A 287 20.94 4.75 15.56
CA PHE A 287 21.93 5.78 15.88
C PHE A 287 21.96 6.14 17.38
N ALA A 288 20.91 5.76 18.12
CA ALA A 288 20.83 5.94 19.57
C ALA A 288 19.92 4.87 20.19
N LYS A 289 19.94 4.74 21.52
CA LYS A 289 19.07 3.81 22.25
C LYS A 289 17.60 4.12 21.93
N ASN A 290 16.87 3.13 21.42
CA ASN A 290 15.46 3.23 21.03
C ASN A 290 15.17 4.11 19.81
N TRP A 291 16.18 4.63 19.11
CA TRP A 291 16.04 5.41 17.90
C TRP A 291 16.46 4.63 16.67
N VAL A 292 15.61 4.64 15.67
CA VAL A 292 15.91 4.06 14.36
C VAL A 292 15.54 5.07 13.27
N SER A 293 16.41 5.20 12.27
CA SER A 293 16.11 5.84 11.00
C SER A 293 16.10 4.77 9.92
N ASN A 294 15.11 4.79 9.05
CA ASN A 294 15.03 3.92 7.88
C ASN A 294 15.10 4.74 6.60
N LEU A 295 15.83 4.22 5.64
CA LEU A 295 15.75 4.65 4.24
C LEU A 295 15.65 3.41 3.37
N SER A 296 14.68 3.39 2.48
CA SER A 296 14.54 2.32 1.48
C SER A 296 14.16 2.88 0.12
N LEU A 297 14.77 2.30 -0.91
CA LEU A 297 14.53 2.61 -2.30
C LEU A 297 14.25 1.32 -3.06
N LEU A 298 13.12 1.28 -3.73
CA LEU A 298 12.68 0.16 -4.55
C LEU A 298 12.39 0.66 -5.98
N PRO A 299 13.43 0.79 -6.83
CA PRO A 299 13.26 0.99 -8.25
C PRO A 299 12.56 -0.21 -8.88
N GLY A 300 11.72 0.05 -9.85
CA GLY A 300 10.95 -0.96 -10.57
C GLY A 300 10.93 -0.71 -12.07
N ILE A 301 10.78 -1.79 -12.81
CA ILE A 301 10.50 -1.76 -14.26
C ILE A 301 9.04 -2.12 -14.42
N GLY A 302 8.26 -1.18 -14.98
CA GLY A 302 6.83 -1.28 -15.17
C GLY A 302 6.45 -1.50 -16.64
N TYR A 303 5.44 -2.32 -16.86
CA TYR A 303 4.73 -2.45 -18.12
C TYR A 303 3.38 -1.75 -17.99
N LYS A 304 3.11 -0.76 -18.84
CA LYS A 304 1.90 0.05 -18.81
C LYS A 304 0.98 -0.24 -19.98
N LYS A 305 -0.20 -0.75 -19.69
CA LYS A 305 -1.28 -0.94 -20.65
C LYS A 305 -2.23 0.24 -20.61
N SER A 306 -2.22 1.06 -21.65
CA SER A 306 -3.07 2.24 -21.74
C SER A 306 -4.30 2.03 -22.64
N ARG A 307 -5.37 2.77 -22.33
CA ARG A 307 -6.50 3.04 -23.23
C ARG A 307 -6.68 4.55 -23.25
N ILE A 308 -6.51 5.15 -24.42
CA ILE A 308 -6.83 6.55 -24.67
C ILE A 308 -8.12 6.53 -25.47
N ASP A 309 -9.12 7.28 -25.04
CA ASP A 309 -10.45 7.32 -25.71
C ASP A 309 -10.42 8.13 -27.03
N ASP A 310 -9.28 8.67 -27.44
CA ASP A 310 -9.10 9.33 -28.73
C ASP A 310 -8.57 8.37 -29.79
N ASN A 311 -9.26 8.33 -30.94
CA ASN A 311 -9.07 7.35 -32.03
C ASN A 311 -7.73 7.46 -32.79
N ASP A 312 -6.85 8.41 -32.48
CA ASP A 312 -5.67 8.74 -33.29
C ASP A 312 -4.35 8.08 -32.85
N PHE A 313 -4.30 7.35 -31.74
CA PHE A 313 -3.07 6.75 -31.23
C PHE A 313 -3.11 5.21 -31.23
N LYS A 314 -3.19 4.61 -32.41
CA LYS A 314 -2.94 3.18 -32.62
C LYS A 314 -1.46 2.94 -32.86
N ASP A 315 -0.63 2.97 -31.82
CA ASP A 315 0.76 2.53 -31.92
C ASP A 315 0.94 1.29 -31.02
N GLU A 316 1.04 0.11 -31.65
CA GLU A 316 0.98 -1.21 -30.98
C GLU A 316 2.34 -1.71 -30.47
N SER A 317 3.37 -0.87 -30.37
CA SER A 317 4.69 -1.31 -29.93
C SER A 317 4.76 -1.48 -28.41
N TRP A 318 4.75 -2.72 -27.92
CA TRP A 318 4.85 -3.09 -26.50
C TRP A 318 6.14 -2.57 -25.83
N ILE A 319 7.24 -2.37 -26.57
CA ILE A 319 8.51 -1.85 -26.03
C ILE A 319 8.37 -0.40 -25.56
N LYS A 320 7.49 0.39 -26.15
CA LYS A 320 7.21 1.79 -25.77
C LYS A 320 6.40 1.89 -24.47
N ASP A 321 5.89 0.78 -23.96
CA ASP A 321 5.09 0.71 -22.73
C ASP A 321 5.94 0.34 -21.50
N ILE A 322 7.26 0.18 -21.65
CA ILE A 322 8.19 -0.05 -20.52
C ILE A 322 8.54 1.29 -19.88
N ASN A 323 8.36 1.37 -18.58
CA ASN A 323 8.62 2.57 -17.79
C ASN A 323 9.36 2.23 -16.50
N PHE A 324 9.90 3.27 -15.87
CA PHE A 324 10.56 3.15 -14.56
C PHE A 324 9.67 3.70 -13.48
N ASP A 325 9.52 2.94 -12.41
CA ASP A 325 8.78 3.33 -11.22
C ASP A 325 9.71 3.35 -10.02
N PHE A 326 9.40 4.20 -9.05
CA PHE A 326 10.18 4.31 -7.82
C PHE A 326 9.25 4.33 -6.62
N ILE A 327 9.56 3.49 -5.63
CA ILE A 327 8.96 3.57 -4.31
C ILE A 327 10.07 3.93 -3.33
N THR A 328 9.99 5.13 -2.78
CA THR A 328 10.94 5.62 -1.79
C THR A 328 10.24 5.73 -0.44
N ARG A 329 10.89 5.23 0.60
CA ARG A 329 10.38 5.35 1.96
C ARG A 329 11.51 5.81 2.88
N ALA A 330 11.17 6.72 3.78
CA ALA A 330 12.05 7.13 4.87
C ALA A 330 11.26 7.22 6.18
N ALA A 331 11.91 6.95 7.28
CA ALA A 331 11.31 7.10 8.61
C ALA A 331 12.36 7.44 9.65
N ILE A 332 11.94 8.12 10.70
CA ILE A 332 12.68 8.29 11.94
C ILE A 332 11.73 8.00 13.11
N VAL A 333 12.13 7.09 14.00
CA VAL A 333 11.26 6.58 15.05
C VAL A 333 12.02 6.45 16.36
N TYR A 334 11.44 6.99 17.41
CA TYR A 334 11.73 6.59 18.78
C TYR A 334 10.73 5.54 19.23
N ASN A 335 11.18 4.42 19.72
CA ASN A 335 10.31 3.35 20.24
C ASN A 335 10.99 2.61 21.38
N ASN A 336 10.50 2.80 22.60
CA ASN A 336 11.00 2.08 23.79
C ASN A 336 10.16 0.85 24.15
N ALA A 337 9.39 0.33 23.19
CA ALA A 337 8.40 -0.73 23.28
C ALA A 337 7.06 -0.31 23.90
N LYS A 338 7.03 0.58 24.89
CA LYS A 338 5.79 1.09 25.51
C LYS A 338 5.28 2.36 24.83
N TYR A 339 6.16 3.34 24.63
CA TYR A 339 5.86 4.63 23.99
C TYR A 339 6.63 4.74 22.69
N TYR A 340 6.02 5.33 21.71
CA TYR A 340 6.67 5.62 20.44
C TYR A 340 6.23 6.98 19.86
N VAL A 341 7.15 7.60 19.16
CA VAL A 341 6.94 8.81 18.38
C VAL A 341 7.78 8.71 17.12
N GLY A 342 7.28 9.19 16.01
CA GLY A 342 8.04 9.14 14.77
C GLY A 342 7.45 9.97 13.66
N ALA A 343 8.24 10.03 12.59
CA ALA A 343 7.82 10.57 11.31
C ALA A 343 8.20 9.59 10.21
N SER A 344 7.36 9.50 9.20
CA SER A 344 7.63 8.67 8.02
C SER A 344 7.10 9.31 6.76
N VAL A 345 7.78 9.08 5.66
CA VAL A 345 7.37 9.49 4.32
C VAL A 345 7.39 8.28 3.39
N VAL A 346 6.37 8.16 2.58
CA VAL A 346 6.27 7.17 1.49
C VAL A 346 5.95 7.94 0.23
N LEU A 347 6.78 7.79 -0.79
CA LEU A 347 6.63 8.43 -2.10
C LEU A 347 6.58 7.35 -3.19
N HIS A 348 5.64 7.50 -4.08
CA HIS A 348 5.49 6.72 -5.29
C HIS A 348 5.67 7.65 -6.48
N THR A 349 6.49 7.28 -7.44
CA THR A 349 6.69 8.01 -8.69
C THR A 349 6.45 7.06 -9.84
N TYR A 350 5.53 7.45 -10.71
CA TYR A 350 5.15 6.72 -11.90
C TYR A 350 5.37 7.60 -13.12
N ASP A 351 5.99 7.05 -14.12
CA ASP A 351 6.24 7.74 -15.39
C ASP A 351 5.46 7.04 -16.50
N TYR A 352 4.64 7.79 -17.23
CA TYR A 352 3.90 7.31 -18.38
C TYR A 352 4.34 8.06 -19.63
N ARG A 353 4.85 7.36 -20.62
CA ARG A 353 5.37 7.95 -21.85
C ARG A 353 4.72 7.34 -23.08
N LYS A 354 4.32 8.20 -23.99
CA LYS A 354 3.99 7.92 -25.40
C LYS A 354 4.84 8.81 -26.30
N PRO A 355 4.91 8.57 -27.62
CA PRO A 355 5.85 9.29 -28.50
C PRO A 355 5.83 10.82 -28.34
N ASN A 356 4.65 11.39 -28.14
CA ASN A 356 4.48 12.85 -28.04
C ASN A 356 3.82 13.29 -26.74
N LEU A 357 3.66 12.40 -25.75
CA LEU A 357 3.01 12.70 -24.49
C LEU A 357 3.73 12.01 -23.34
N SER A 358 4.07 12.78 -22.31
CA SER A 358 4.56 12.25 -21.05
C SER A 358 3.66 12.72 -19.91
N VAL A 359 3.37 11.82 -18.99
CA VAL A 359 2.67 12.11 -17.75
C VAL A 359 3.46 11.50 -16.61
N THR A 360 4.17 12.35 -15.87
CA THR A 360 4.83 11.93 -14.64
C THR A 360 3.94 12.25 -13.46
N ASN A 361 3.62 11.25 -12.67
CA ASN A 361 2.84 11.39 -11.46
C ASN A 361 3.69 10.99 -10.25
N SER A 362 3.77 11.88 -9.27
CA SER A 362 4.37 11.59 -7.97
C SER A 362 3.35 11.84 -6.87
N PHE A 363 3.16 10.86 -6.01
CA PHE A 363 2.29 11.02 -4.86
C PHE A 363 2.87 10.34 -3.62
N GLY A 364 2.50 10.85 -2.48
CA GLY A 364 2.99 10.32 -1.23
C GLY A 364 2.28 10.87 -0.01
N THR A 365 2.70 10.37 1.15
CA THR A 365 2.15 10.78 2.43
C THR A 365 3.30 10.97 3.40
N LEU A 366 3.36 12.14 4.02
CA LEU A 366 4.17 12.41 5.20
C LEU A 366 3.29 12.18 6.42
N ARG A 367 3.76 11.40 7.38
CA ARG A 367 3.07 11.09 8.64
C ARG A 367 3.95 11.49 9.82
N ILE A 368 3.36 12.12 10.81
CA ILE A 368 3.96 12.36 12.11
C ILE A 368 3.01 11.73 13.12
N TYR A 369 3.50 10.89 13.99
CA TYR A 369 2.66 10.12 14.89
C TYR A 369 3.29 9.98 16.26
N ALA A 370 2.42 9.81 17.26
CA ALA A 370 2.78 9.45 18.62
C ALA A 370 1.77 8.43 19.16
N GLY A 371 2.24 7.50 19.96
CA GLY A 371 1.37 6.47 20.50
C GLY A 371 2.00 5.69 21.65
N PHE A 372 1.20 4.77 22.17
CA PHE A 372 1.64 3.89 23.22
C PHE A 372 1.04 2.50 23.06
N ASN A 373 1.79 1.51 23.53
CA ASN A 373 1.39 0.13 23.59
C ASN A 373 0.94 -0.22 25.02
N PHE A 374 -0.12 -1.00 25.13
CA PHE A 374 -0.66 -1.41 26.41
C PHE A 374 -1.17 -2.85 26.36
N TRP A 375 -1.54 -3.41 27.52
CA TRP A 375 -1.91 -4.81 27.68
C TRP A 375 -0.79 -5.78 27.29
N PRO A 376 0.19 -6.01 28.21
CA PRO A 376 1.30 -6.93 27.95
C PRO A 376 0.81 -8.32 27.55
N LYS A 377 1.53 -8.94 26.64
CA LYS A 377 1.30 -10.36 26.28
C LYS A 377 1.66 -11.24 27.48
N LYS A 378 0.90 -12.33 27.66
CA LYS A 378 1.09 -13.25 28.80
C LYS A 378 2.53 -13.76 28.94
N GLU A 379 3.19 -14.03 27.81
CA GLU A 379 4.56 -14.52 27.73
C GLU A 379 5.64 -13.53 28.22
N PHE A 380 5.32 -12.24 28.27
CA PHE A 380 6.25 -11.18 28.68
C PHE A 380 5.89 -10.48 30.00
N ARG A 381 4.74 -10.84 30.60
CA ARG A 381 4.22 -10.16 31.78
C ARG A 381 5.16 -10.27 32.99
N ASN A 382 5.75 -11.47 33.21
CA ASN A 382 6.64 -11.71 34.32
C ASN A 382 8.02 -11.03 34.21
N ASN A 383 8.36 -10.49 33.03
CA ASN A 383 9.63 -9.79 32.80
C ASN A 383 9.48 -8.26 32.82
N MET A 384 8.28 -7.75 33.08
CA MET A 384 7.96 -6.31 33.07
C MET A 384 7.61 -5.78 34.48
N GLU A 385 7.41 -6.68 35.45
CA GLU A 385 7.37 -6.40 36.89
C GLU A 385 8.78 -6.40 37.46
#